data_828c2fbf9841249b12d55a19a33037fc
#
_entry.id   828c2fbf9841249b12d55a19a33037fc
#
_cell.length_a   1.000
_cell.length_b   1.000
_cell.length_c   1.000
_cell.angle_alpha   90.00
_cell.angle_beta   90.00
_cell.angle_gamma   90.00
#
_symmetry.space_group_name_H-M   'P 1'
#
loop_
_entity.id
_entity.type
_entity.pdbx_description
1 polymer ?
#
loop_
_entity_poly.entity_id
_entity_poly.type
_entity_poly.pdbx_seq_one_letter_code
_entity_poly.pdbx_strand_id
1 'polypeptide(L)'
;MIISAVPDHITLSFKDFIKHFFNLFTFKKYEIYEQNHDFIRIYGYSCRTLFELCMMYYTSINENTITATGLQHTSFKNIINKYIDEANLDVFNYSNNIRQVEQQTIKSNLVLITHLFGQDLDLSFLEEAKNNNNNMVIIEDRVQGGSLNQIFSHNIIDISIYSMRMDKRPNSLGGGFINIRNIEKNKSLINYLIAKTRTLQKETRIERFCNLFKKIPTFFIYNYNLFTYPLIYGISILNHFNKKINTGLITNNYRQINPGFSHDNYMKQPSYPLLKSIKENIDNHLKIEGIQAVKNNKYMSMLSNTIKNNYYPWYSGNNLLTNYNTIYMTSNKINNFVNICNEKNVCMIKNPTYKSLSKKHDILCNNLIYLPSLNTLNDKEMNYLVKILDN
;
A
#
# COMPACT_ATOMS: atom_id res chain seq x y z
N MET A 1 -27.63 10.50 -9.13
CA MET A 1 -27.07 10.27 -7.74
C MET A 1 -25.61 10.59 -7.81
N ILE A 2 -25.03 11.12 -6.76
CA ILE A 2 -23.58 11.37 -6.67
C ILE A 2 -23.02 10.35 -5.68
N ILE A 3 -21.95 9.64 -6.06
CA ILE A 3 -21.20 8.81 -5.14
C ILE A 3 -20.17 9.70 -4.45
N SER A 4 -20.38 9.94 -3.15
CA SER A 4 -19.50 10.79 -2.34
C SER A 4 -18.23 10.08 -1.87
N ALA A 5 -18.17 8.75 -2.03
CA ALA A 5 -17.02 7.96 -1.67
C ALA A 5 -15.85 8.18 -2.65
N VAL A 6 -14.66 8.33 -2.12
CA VAL A 6 -13.42 8.45 -2.89
C VAL A 6 -12.56 7.22 -2.69
N PRO A 7 -11.76 6.81 -3.70
CA PRO A 7 -10.77 5.75 -3.52
C PRO A 7 -9.77 6.11 -2.42
N ASP A 8 -9.24 5.09 -1.73
CA ASP A 8 -8.24 5.24 -0.66
C ASP A 8 -8.71 6.03 0.57
N HIS A 9 -9.87 5.68 1.03
CA HIS A 9 -10.40 6.24 2.27
C HIS A 9 -9.43 6.12 3.45
N ILE A 10 -9.26 7.22 4.17
CA ILE A 10 -8.49 7.25 5.42
C ILE A 10 -9.32 6.57 6.50
N THR A 11 -8.82 5.46 7.02
CA THR A 11 -9.49 4.67 8.05
C THR A 11 -9.18 5.15 9.46
N LEU A 12 -9.18 6.44 9.67
CA LEU A 12 -8.86 7.06 10.94
C LEU A 12 -10.09 7.77 11.49
N SER A 13 -10.49 7.49 12.72
CA SER A 13 -11.54 8.27 13.37
C SER A 13 -11.07 9.70 13.65
N PHE A 14 -11.99 10.64 13.81
CA PHE A 14 -11.63 12.01 14.19
C PHE A 14 -10.85 12.04 15.51
N LYS A 15 -11.26 11.23 16.49
CA LYS A 15 -10.56 11.08 17.77
C LYS A 15 -9.11 10.64 17.57
N ASP A 16 -8.89 9.62 16.73
CA ASP A 16 -7.54 9.12 16.46
C ASP A 16 -6.72 10.14 15.66
N PHE A 17 -7.34 10.86 14.71
CA PHE A 17 -6.70 11.94 13.99
C PHE A 17 -6.19 13.04 14.93
N ILE A 18 -7.05 13.53 15.85
CA ILE A 18 -6.68 14.53 16.86
C ILE A 18 -5.61 14.01 17.82
N LYS A 19 -5.64 12.72 18.18
CA LYS A 19 -4.62 12.09 19.03
C LYS A 19 -3.21 12.25 18.46
N HIS A 20 -3.04 12.24 17.13
CA HIS A 20 -1.73 12.48 16.50
C HIS A 20 -1.19 13.88 16.80
N PHE A 21 -2.06 14.90 16.91
CA PHE A 21 -1.63 16.24 17.34
C PHE A 21 -1.24 16.25 18.82
N PHE A 22 -1.99 15.57 19.70
CA PHE A 22 -1.58 15.43 21.10
C PHE A 22 -0.27 14.69 21.26
N ASN A 23 0.04 13.74 20.37
CA ASN A 23 1.32 13.03 20.39
C ASN A 23 2.52 13.96 20.12
N LEU A 24 2.33 15.15 19.51
CA LEU A 24 3.39 16.15 19.35
C LEU A 24 3.98 16.62 20.68
N PHE A 25 3.18 16.60 21.75
CA PHE A 25 3.62 16.99 23.10
C PHE A 25 4.30 15.85 23.87
N THR A 26 4.58 14.73 23.21
CA THR A 26 5.31 13.62 23.81
C THR A 26 6.78 13.98 24.02
N PHE A 27 7.24 13.89 25.27
CA PHE A 27 8.64 14.07 25.66
C PHE A 27 9.35 12.75 25.95
N LYS A 28 8.58 11.67 26.15
CA LYS A 28 9.12 10.34 26.37
C LYS A 28 9.94 9.90 25.14
N LYS A 29 11.13 9.40 25.38
CA LYS A 29 11.97 8.77 24.36
C LYS A 29 11.39 7.39 24.03
N TYR A 30 11.31 7.07 22.76
CA TYR A 30 10.92 5.77 22.26
C TYR A 30 12.06 5.17 21.47
N GLU A 31 12.33 3.90 21.72
CA GLU A 31 13.27 3.14 20.90
C GLU A 31 12.71 2.91 19.50
N ILE A 32 13.63 2.92 18.52
CA ILE A 32 13.32 2.68 17.10
C ILE A 32 13.11 1.20 16.79
N TYR A 33 13.22 0.32 17.77
CA TYR A 33 12.97 -1.10 17.61
C TYR A 33 12.29 -1.67 18.86
N GLU A 34 11.70 -2.84 18.67
CA GLU A 34 11.15 -3.71 19.70
C GLU A 34 11.53 -5.14 19.38
N GLN A 35 11.93 -5.90 20.37
CA GLN A 35 12.25 -7.30 20.23
C GLN A 35 11.19 -8.15 20.94
N ASN A 36 10.61 -9.07 20.20
CA ASN A 36 9.78 -10.14 20.70
C ASN A 36 10.54 -11.47 20.65
N HIS A 37 9.94 -12.55 21.11
CA HIS A 37 10.58 -13.87 21.13
C HIS A 37 10.94 -14.33 19.70
N ASP A 38 10.03 -14.13 18.73
CA ASP A 38 10.13 -14.73 17.39
C ASP A 38 10.65 -13.76 16.33
N PHE A 39 10.64 -12.45 16.58
CA PHE A 39 11.05 -11.44 15.63
C PHE A 39 11.49 -10.13 16.31
N ILE A 40 12.24 -9.33 15.57
CA ILE A 40 12.50 -7.94 15.91
C ILE A 40 11.70 -7.04 14.96
N ARG A 41 11.10 -5.98 15.53
CA ARG A 41 10.43 -4.92 14.78
C ARG A 41 11.28 -3.66 14.80
N ILE A 42 11.55 -3.11 13.62
CA ILE A 42 12.29 -1.85 13.46
C ILE A 42 11.36 -0.82 12.84
N TYR A 43 11.30 0.35 13.45
CA TYR A 43 10.44 1.46 13.03
C TYR A 43 11.22 2.47 12.19
N GLY A 44 10.63 2.94 11.09
CA GLY A 44 11.21 3.93 10.19
C GLY A 44 10.30 5.14 9.94
N TYR A 45 10.88 6.18 9.41
CA TYR A 45 10.13 7.36 8.95
C TYR A 45 9.14 7.01 7.83
N SER A 46 9.47 6.00 7.04
CA SER A 46 8.58 5.38 6.04
C SER A 46 9.01 3.93 5.75
N CYS A 47 8.14 3.13 5.15
CA CYS A 47 8.52 1.81 4.65
C CYS A 47 9.64 1.89 3.59
N ARG A 48 9.66 2.97 2.79
CA ARG A 48 10.71 3.21 1.78
C ARG A 48 12.08 3.40 2.42
N THR A 49 12.16 4.15 3.53
CA THR A 49 13.40 4.30 4.31
C THR A 49 13.97 2.92 4.68
N LEU A 50 13.11 2.08 5.24
CA LEU A 50 13.53 0.76 5.72
C LEU A 50 13.89 -0.19 4.56
N PHE A 51 13.11 -0.17 3.49
CA PHE A 51 13.41 -0.97 2.29
C PHE A 51 14.74 -0.54 1.65
N GLU A 52 14.98 0.76 1.52
CA GLU A 52 16.23 1.26 0.97
C GLU A 52 17.43 0.89 1.84
N LEU A 53 17.29 0.96 3.17
CA LEU A 53 18.35 0.51 4.08
C LEU A 53 18.61 -1.00 3.95
N CYS A 54 17.59 -1.83 3.70
CA CYS A 54 17.77 -3.23 3.37
C CYS A 54 18.57 -3.41 2.07
N MET A 55 18.20 -2.68 1.01
CA MET A 55 18.92 -2.74 -0.27
C MET A 55 20.38 -2.30 -0.13
N MET A 56 20.64 -1.22 0.62
CA MET A 56 22.01 -0.77 0.94
C MET A 56 22.81 -1.85 1.65
N TYR A 57 22.22 -2.55 2.60
CA TYR A 57 22.89 -3.65 3.32
C TYR A 57 23.25 -4.78 2.36
N TYR A 58 22.28 -5.30 1.60
CA TYR A 58 22.52 -6.44 0.72
C TYR A 58 23.54 -6.12 -0.37
N THR A 59 23.46 -4.94 -0.97
CA THR A 59 24.47 -4.47 -1.93
C THR A 59 25.86 -4.37 -1.29
N SER A 60 25.96 -3.94 -0.02
CA SER A 60 27.25 -3.83 0.68
C SER A 60 27.92 -5.18 0.97
N ILE A 61 27.18 -6.26 0.94
CA ILE A 61 27.69 -7.65 1.07
C ILE A 61 27.73 -8.40 -0.28
N ASN A 62 27.72 -7.64 -1.37
CA ASN A 62 27.77 -8.14 -2.77
C ASN A 62 26.55 -8.98 -3.22
N GLU A 63 25.42 -8.89 -2.55
CA GLU A 63 24.15 -9.44 -3.06
C GLU A 63 23.54 -8.44 -4.05
N ASN A 64 24.01 -8.53 -5.31
CA ASN A 64 23.66 -7.60 -6.39
C ASN A 64 22.59 -8.14 -7.33
N THR A 65 21.98 -9.27 -7.01
CA THR A 65 20.91 -9.88 -7.78
C THR A 65 19.63 -9.96 -6.95
N ILE A 66 18.49 -9.69 -7.56
CA ILE A 66 17.18 -9.77 -6.93
C ILE A 66 16.17 -10.41 -7.87
N THR A 67 15.31 -11.27 -7.32
CA THR A 67 14.09 -11.71 -8.00
C THR A 67 12.88 -11.03 -7.36
N ALA A 68 12.07 -10.32 -8.14
CA ALA A 68 10.95 -9.54 -7.63
C ALA A 68 9.64 -9.84 -8.38
N THR A 69 8.49 -9.72 -7.69
CA THR A 69 7.19 -9.80 -8.36
C THR A 69 7.00 -8.68 -9.38
N GLY A 70 6.34 -8.96 -10.49
CA GLY A 70 6.30 -8.12 -11.68
C GLY A 70 5.64 -6.75 -11.52
N LEU A 71 4.82 -6.55 -10.49
CA LEU A 71 4.20 -5.27 -10.17
C LEU A 71 4.75 -4.71 -8.88
N GLN A 72 5.29 -3.50 -8.94
CA GLN A 72 5.84 -2.80 -7.80
C GLN A 72 5.27 -1.40 -7.66
N HIS A 73 5.17 -0.93 -6.43
CA HIS A 73 4.97 0.50 -6.20
C HIS A 73 6.13 1.29 -6.81
N THR A 74 5.86 2.41 -7.48
CA THR A 74 6.87 3.21 -8.17
C THR A 74 8.10 3.50 -7.31
N SER A 75 7.93 3.76 -6.02
CA SER A 75 9.05 4.03 -5.12
C SER A 75 9.92 2.80 -4.86
N PHE A 76 9.35 1.60 -4.78
CA PHE A 76 10.13 0.37 -4.64
C PHE A 76 10.89 0.06 -5.94
N LYS A 77 10.22 0.20 -7.10
CA LYS A 77 10.90 0.10 -8.39
C LYS A 77 12.10 1.04 -8.49
N ASN A 78 11.93 2.32 -8.10
CA ASN A 78 13.01 3.29 -8.15
C ASN A 78 14.17 2.93 -7.20
N ILE A 79 13.87 2.38 -6.01
CA ILE A 79 14.89 1.89 -5.08
C ILE A 79 15.61 0.67 -5.67
N ILE A 80 14.90 -0.31 -6.21
CA ILE A 80 15.51 -1.47 -6.86
C ILE A 80 16.46 -1.01 -7.96
N ASN A 81 16.01 -0.18 -8.88
CA ASN A 81 16.81 0.32 -10.00
C ASN A 81 18.02 1.18 -9.59
N LYS A 82 18.02 1.70 -8.35
CA LYS A 82 19.15 2.46 -7.80
C LYS A 82 20.31 1.55 -7.37
N TYR A 83 20.00 0.33 -6.92
CA TYR A 83 20.97 -0.57 -6.31
C TYR A 83 21.24 -1.83 -7.14
N ILE A 84 20.36 -2.16 -8.05
CA ILE A 84 20.40 -3.38 -8.87
C ILE A 84 20.34 -2.99 -10.34
N ASP A 85 21.31 -3.43 -11.10
CA ASP A 85 21.33 -3.29 -12.56
C ASP A 85 20.22 -4.14 -13.20
N GLU A 86 19.68 -3.70 -14.32
CA GLU A 86 18.58 -4.39 -15.02
C GLU A 86 18.95 -5.84 -15.37
N ALA A 87 20.21 -6.12 -15.70
CA ALA A 87 20.73 -7.46 -16.01
C ALA A 87 20.69 -8.42 -14.79
N ASN A 88 20.63 -7.87 -13.59
CA ASN A 88 20.63 -8.59 -12.32
C ASN A 88 19.25 -8.63 -11.65
N LEU A 89 18.22 -8.18 -12.35
CA LEU A 89 16.83 -8.18 -11.91
C LEU A 89 16.05 -9.28 -12.63
N ASP A 90 15.72 -10.34 -11.90
CA ASP A 90 14.75 -11.34 -12.35
C ASP A 90 13.33 -10.96 -11.93
N VAL A 91 12.34 -11.30 -12.76
CA VAL A 91 10.95 -10.90 -12.51
C VAL A 91 10.02 -12.10 -12.51
N PHE A 92 9.33 -12.30 -11.38
CA PHE A 92 8.22 -13.25 -11.33
C PHE A 92 7.04 -12.73 -12.14
N ASN A 93 6.66 -13.47 -13.15
CA ASN A 93 5.48 -13.19 -13.93
C ASN A 93 4.23 -13.72 -13.20
N TYR A 94 3.19 -12.88 -13.11
CA TYR A 94 1.88 -13.37 -12.68
C TYR A 94 1.29 -14.30 -13.74
N SER A 95 0.66 -15.38 -13.28
CA SER A 95 -0.07 -16.31 -14.11
C SER A 95 -1.45 -15.76 -14.50
N ASN A 96 -2.53 -16.44 -14.11
CA ASN A 96 -3.90 -16.03 -14.44
C ASN A 96 -4.49 -15.02 -13.43
N ASN A 97 -3.85 -14.82 -12.29
CA ASN A 97 -4.28 -13.90 -11.25
C ASN A 97 -3.08 -13.39 -10.44
N ILE A 98 -3.28 -12.34 -9.63
CA ILE A 98 -2.21 -11.73 -8.82
C ILE A 98 -1.78 -12.55 -7.60
N ARG A 99 -2.47 -13.64 -7.29
CA ARG A 99 -2.11 -14.52 -6.18
C ARG A 99 -1.17 -15.64 -6.60
N GLN A 100 -0.94 -15.80 -7.90
CA GLN A 100 -0.12 -16.87 -8.45
C GLN A 100 0.89 -16.32 -9.43
N VAL A 101 2.10 -16.82 -9.36
CA VAL A 101 3.16 -16.55 -10.32
C VAL A 101 3.48 -17.79 -11.13
N GLU A 102 4.02 -17.57 -12.33
CA GLU A 102 4.56 -18.65 -13.15
C GLU A 102 5.77 -19.27 -12.44
N GLN A 103 5.85 -20.58 -12.42
CA GLN A 103 7.02 -21.27 -11.88
C GLN A 103 8.25 -20.93 -12.71
N GLN A 104 9.32 -20.55 -12.04
CA GLN A 104 10.62 -20.31 -12.67
C GLN A 104 11.76 -20.64 -11.71
N THR A 105 12.93 -20.92 -12.26
CA THR A 105 14.13 -21.12 -11.47
C THR A 105 14.60 -19.80 -10.86
N ILE A 106 14.80 -19.79 -9.54
CA ILE A 106 15.26 -18.61 -8.80
C ILE A 106 16.76 -18.69 -8.68
N LYS A 107 17.46 -17.69 -9.22
CA LYS A 107 18.93 -17.62 -9.22
C LYS A 107 19.47 -16.69 -8.13
N SER A 108 18.66 -15.74 -7.67
CA SER A 108 19.06 -14.75 -6.67
C SER A 108 18.89 -15.26 -5.25
N ASN A 109 19.77 -14.81 -4.35
CA ASN A 109 19.60 -15.02 -2.92
C ASN A 109 18.62 -14.03 -2.29
N LEU A 110 18.32 -12.91 -2.96
CA LEU A 110 17.37 -11.91 -2.50
C LEU A 110 16.07 -11.99 -3.31
N VAL A 111 14.96 -12.21 -2.63
CA VAL A 111 13.64 -12.33 -3.26
C VAL A 111 12.70 -11.29 -2.65
N LEU A 112 12.04 -10.48 -3.49
CA LEU A 112 11.03 -9.50 -3.08
C LEU A 112 9.65 -9.94 -3.57
N ILE A 113 8.78 -10.23 -2.63
CA ILE A 113 7.38 -10.56 -2.87
C ILE A 113 6.50 -9.37 -2.51
N THR A 114 5.64 -8.93 -3.42
CA THR A 114 4.68 -7.85 -3.15
C THR A 114 3.28 -8.42 -3.11
N HIS A 115 2.64 -8.31 -1.96
CA HIS A 115 1.23 -8.61 -1.79
C HIS A 115 0.40 -7.42 -2.23
N LEU A 116 -0.55 -7.64 -3.13
CA LEU A 116 -1.29 -6.57 -3.77
C LEU A 116 -2.77 -6.61 -3.38
N PHE A 117 -3.35 -5.42 -3.21
CA PHE A 117 -4.79 -5.20 -3.10
C PHE A 117 -5.49 -6.02 -2.00
N GLY A 118 -4.79 -6.23 -0.88
CA GLY A 118 -5.29 -7.00 0.25
C GLY A 118 -5.25 -8.52 0.06
N GLN A 119 -4.62 -9.00 -1.01
CA GLN A 119 -4.44 -10.42 -1.30
C GLN A 119 -3.02 -10.86 -1.01
N ASP A 120 -2.88 -11.95 -0.30
CA ASP A 120 -1.58 -12.60 -0.14
C ASP A 120 -1.30 -13.49 -1.36
N LEU A 121 -0.07 -13.39 -1.86
CA LEU A 121 0.43 -14.26 -2.92
C LEU A 121 0.60 -15.68 -2.37
N ASP A 122 0.24 -16.68 -3.16
CA ASP A 122 0.58 -18.07 -2.85
C ASP A 122 2.09 -18.25 -2.98
N LEU A 123 2.74 -18.65 -1.88
CA LEU A 123 4.19 -18.76 -1.78
C LEU A 123 4.69 -20.20 -1.84
N SER A 124 3.82 -21.18 -2.08
CA SER A 124 4.18 -22.60 -2.16
C SER A 124 5.30 -22.87 -3.16
N PHE A 125 5.36 -22.10 -4.25
CA PHE A 125 6.42 -22.20 -5.26
C PHE A 125 7.83 -21.82 -4.74
N LEU A 126 7.92 -21.10 -3.63
CA LEU A 126 9.19 -20.69 -3.02
C LEU A 126 9.70 -21.65 -1.96
N GLU A 127 8.86 -22.55 -1.43
CA GLU A 127 9.24 -23.44 -0.32
C GLU A 127 10.43 -24.34 -0.71
N GLU A 128 10.32 -24.98 -1.87
CA GLU A 128 11.40 -25.86 -2.36
C GLU A 128 12.69 -25.06 -2.61
N ALA A 129 12.60 -23.91 -3.26
CA ALA A 129 13.74 -23.05 -3.52
C ALA A 129 14.42 -22.58 -2.23
N LYS A 130 13.62 -22.20 -1.22
CA LYS A 130 14.11 -21.79 0.10
C LYS A 130 14.78 -22.92 0.85
N ASN A 131 14.21 -24.14 0.80
CA ASN A 131 14.77 -25.33 1.44
C ASN A 131 16.10 -25.75 0.80
N ASN A 132 16.23 -25.57 -0.51
CA ASN A 132 17.45 -25.88 -1.27
C ASN A 132 18.53 -24.79 -1.16
N ASN A 133 18.16 -23.57 -0.74
CA ASN A 133 19.05 -22.43 -0.59
C ASN A 133 18.87 -21.73 0.77
N ASN A 134 19.62 -22.18 1.75
CA ASN A 134 19.59 -21.61 3.10
C ASN A 134 20.02 -20.11 3.16
N ASN A 135 20.75 -19.62 2.15
CA ASN A 135 21.17 -18.21 2.07
C ASN A 135 20.10 -17.31 1.47
N MET A 136 19.10 -17.90 0.84
CA MET A 136 17.99 -17.11 0.29
C MET A 136 17.30 -16.30 1.38
N VAL A 137 17.05 -15.03 1.11
CA VAL A 137 16.30 -14.10 1.97
C VAL A 137 15.05 -13.65 1.23
N ILE A 138 13.91 -13.86 1.84
CA ILE A 138 12.62 -13.49 1.27
C ILE A 138 12.07 -12.29 2.03
N ILE A 139 11.96 -11.16 1.31
CA ILE A 139 11.34 -9.92 1.77
C ILE A 139 9.92 -9.87 1.21
N GLU A 140 8.93 -9.69 2.06
CA GLU A 140 7.57 -9.42 1.63
C GLU A 140 7.19 -7.94 1.82
N ASP A 141 6.66 -7.33 0.78
CA ASP A 141 6.00 -6.02 0.86
C ASP A 141 4.52 -6.24 1.19
N ARG A 142 4.14 -5.98 2.43
CA ARG A 142 2.76 -6.03 2.94
C ARG A 142 2.10 -4.66 3.04
N VAL A 143 2.63 -3.66 2.37
CA VAL A 143 2.07 -2.29 2.36
C VAL A 143 0.62 -2.27 1.90
N GLN A 144 0.23 -3.23 1.05
CA GLN A 144 -1.16 -3.50 0.64
C GLN A 144 -1.57 -4.96 0.90
N GLY A 145 -0.81 -5.70 1.67
CA GLY A 145 -1.05 -7.11 1.98
C GLY A 145 -2.18 -7.33 2.99
N GLY A 146 -2.38 -8.59 3.35
CA GLY A 146 -3.44 -9.08 4.21
C GLY A 146 -3.42 -8.57 5.66
N SER A 147 -3.98 -9.38 6.56
CA SER A 147 -4.16 -9.02 7.96
C SER A 147 -2.86 -8.80 8.73
N LEU A 148 -2.85 -7.81 9.63
CA LEU A 148 -1.78 -7.62 10.62
C LEU A 148 -1.76 -8.70 11.72
N ASN A 149 -2.84 -9.49 11.85
CA ASN A 149 -2.86 -10.63 12.75
C ASN A 149 -1.81 -11.68 12.37
N GLN A 150 -1.42 -11.70 11.10
CA GLN A 150 -0.29 -12.47 10.60
C GLN A 150 0.90 -11.53 10.41
N ILE A 151 1.87 -11.63 11.30
CA ILE A 151 3.12 -10.83 11.25
C ILE A 151 3.91 -11.11 9.97
N PHE A 152 3.84 -12.36 9.49
CA PHE A 152 4.39 -12.83 8.22
C PHE A 152 3.30 -13.62 7.49
N SER A 153 3.20 -13.46 6.17
CA SER A 153 2.19 -14.19 5.38
C SER A 153 2.46 -15.70 5.33
N HIS A 154 3.72 -16.08 5.47
CA HIS A 154 4.16 -17.46 5.41
C HIS A 154 5.39 -17.71 6.30
N ASN A 155 5.65 -18.99 6.65
CA ASN A 155 6.79 -19.39 7.51
C ASN A 155 8.16 -19.20 6.85
N ILE A 156 8.24 -19.20 5.50
CA ILE A 156 9.49 -19.01 4.74
C ILE A 156 9.95 -17.55 4.67
N ILE A 157 9.11 -16.61 5.05
CA ILE A 157 9.42 -15.17 5.00
C ILE A 157 10.43 -14.81 6.09
N ASP A 158 11.48 -14.10 5.70
CA ASP A 158 12.49 -13.57 6.63
C ASP A 158 12.16 -12.14 7.10
N ILE A 159 11.65 -11.31 6.18
CA ILE A 159 11.41 -9.87 6.42
C ILE A 159 10.04 -9.47 5.90
N SER A 160 9.22 -8.81 6.72
CA SER A 160 7.94 -8.23 6.32
C SER A 160 7.96 -6.71 6.46
N ILE A 161 7.55 -5.98 5.41
CA ILE A 161 7.57 -4.52 5.35
C ILE A 161 6.13 -3.97 5.39
N TYR A 162 5.90 -2.97 6.24
CA TYR A 162 4.61 -2.32 6.43
C TYR A 162 4.71 -0.80 6.32
N SER A 163 3.70 -0.19 5.70
CA SER A 163 3.54 1.27 5.66
C SER A 163 2.38 1.70 6.54
N MET A 164 2.55 2.82 7.24
CA MET A 164 1.52 3.42 8.09
C MET A 164 1.12 4.81 7.61
N ARG A 165 1.21 5.05 6.30
CA ARG A 165 0.76 6.28 5.68
C ARG A 165 -0.77 6.41 5.80
N MET A 166 -1.27 7.58 5.41
CA MET A 166 -2.65 8.01 5.52
C MET A 166 -3.66 7.09 4.79
N ASP A 167 -3.22 6.47 3.71
CA ASP A 167 -3.99 5.54 2.87
C ASP A 167 -3.80 4.07 3.24
N LYS A 168 -3.12 3.79 4.36
CA LYS A 168 -2.73 2.43 4.77
C LYS A 168 -3.44 1.98 6.05
N ARG A 169 -3.41 0.68 6.30
CA ARG A 169 -3.90 0.08 7.54
C ARG A 169 -2.79 -0.80 8.14
N PRO A 170 -2.44 -0.55 9.39
CA PRO A 170 -2.86 0.55 10.24
C PRO A 170 -2.37 1.90 9.71
N ASN A 171 -2.93 2.98 10.20
CA ASN A 171 -2.63 4.34 9.78
C ASN A 171 -2.14 5.16 10.96
N SER A 172 -0.93 5.72 10.87
CA SER A 172 -0.38 6.66 11.85
C SER A 172 -0.03 8.02 11.22
N LEU A 173 -0.63 8.31 10.06
CA LEU A 173 -0.37 9.52 9.28
C LEU A 173 1.11 9.68 8.90
N GLY A 174 1.79 8.56 8.70
CA GLY A 174 3.20 8.48 8.34
C GLY A 174 3.89 7.30 9.01
N GLY A 175 5.15 7.08 8.66
CA GLY A 175 5.93 5.99 9.20
C GLY A 175 5.76 4.67 8.48
N GLY A 176 6.47 3.70 8.99
CA GLY A 176 6.43 2.31 8.59
C GLY A 176 7.26 1.48 9.56
N PHE A 177 7.19 0.18 9.41
CA PHE A 177 8.01 -0.73 10.19
C PHE A 177 8.35 -1.98 9.38
N ILE A 178 9.38 -2.67 9.81
CA ILE A 178 9.71 -4.01 9.33
C ILE A 178 9.74 -4.98 10.50
N ASN A 179 9.32 -6.21 10.25
CA ASN A 179 9.52 -7.33 11.16
C ASN A 179 10.58 -8.26 10.54
N ILE A 180 11.54 -8.69 11.31
CA ILE A 180 12.63 -9.58 10.88
C ILE A 180 12.60 -10.83 11.76
N ARG A 181 12.40 -11.98 11.12
CA ARG A 181 12.42 -13.30 11.76
C ARG A 181 13.86 -13.82 11.91
N ASN A 182 14.04 -14.87 12.67
CA ASN A 182 15.34 -15.53 12.85
C ASN A 182 16.44 -14.53 13.25
N ILE A 183 16.28 -13.94 14.43
CA ILE A 183 17.10 -12.83 14.95
C ILE A 183 18.59 -13.15 14.87
N GLU A 184 19.00 -14.35 15.26
CA GLU A 184 20.42 -14.73 15.24
C GLU A 184 20.97 -14.84 13.80
N LYS A 185 20.23 -15.44 12.87
CA LYS A 185 20.62 -15.50 11.45
C LYS A 185 20.73 -14.10 10.84
N ASN A 186 19.82 -13.20 11.18
CA ASN A 186 19.71 -11.86 10.61
C ASN A 186 20.40 -10.77 11.46
N LYS A 187 21.21 -11.14 12.44
CA LYS A 187 21.82 -10.22 13.43
C LYS A 187 22.62 -9.08 12.78
N SER A 188 23.39 -9.38 11.74
CA SER A 188 24.18 -8.37 11.02
C SER A 188 23.29 -7.34 10.34
N LEU A 189 22.23 -7.78 9.65
CA LEU A 189 21.24 -6.90 9.04
C LEU A 189 20.54 -6.04 10.11
N ILE A 190 20.07 -6.65 11.18
CA ILE A 190 19.38 -5.97 12.29
C ILE A 190 20.26 -4.86 12.86
N ASN A 191 21.50 -5.18 13.19
CA ASN A 191 22.47 -4.20 13.75
C ASN A 191 22.73 -3.07 12.74
N TYR A 192 22.89 -3.39 11.46
CA TYR A 192 23.08 -2.42 10.41
C TYR A 192 21.88 -1.46 10.31
N LEU A 193 20.65 -2.00 10.25
CA LEU A 193 19.44 -1.20 10.12
C LEU A 193 19.23 -0.27 11.32
N ILE A 194 19.43 -0.78 12.55
CA ILE A 194 19.32 0.03 13.77
C ILE A 194 20.40 1.15 13.76
N ALA A 195 21.65 0.79 13.49
CA ALA A 195 22.76 1.76 13.45
C ALA A 195 22.51 2.84 12.39
N LYS A 196 22.19 2.44 11.16
CA LYS A 196 21.92 3.37 10.06
C LYS A 196 20.71 4.25 10.31
N THR A 197 19.60 3.69 10.82
CA THR A 197 18.41 4.49 11.17
C THR A 197 18.75 5.56 12.21
N ARG A 198 19.62 5.26 13.18
CA ARG A 198 20.06 6.23 14.21
C ARG A 198 20.94 7.34 13.66
N THR A 199 21.67 7.11 12.56
CA THR A 199 22.52 8.13 11.92
C THR A 199 21.76 9.06 10.98
N LEU A 200 20.52 8.71 10.59
CA LEU A 200 19.70 9.57 9.73
C LEU A 200 19.28 10.84 10.47
N GLN A 201 19.11 11.93 9.70
CA GLN A 201 18.54 13.16 10.22
C GLN A 201 17.18 12.91 10.84
N LYS A 202 17.00 13.28 12.10
CA LYS A 202 15.75 13.10 12.82
C LYS A 202 14.68 14.08 12.35
N GLU A 203 13.46 13.58 12.11
CA GLU A 203 12.28 14.42 11.91
C GLU A 203 12.10 15.33 13.15
N THR A 204 12.02 16.63 12.94
CA THR A 204 11.73 17.59 14.02
C THR A 204 10.24 17.60 14.37
N ARG A 205 9.88 18.12 15.56
CA ARG A 205 8.48 18.30 15.93
C ARG A 205 7.76 19.28 15.03
N ILE A 206 8.44 20.32 14.57
CA ILE A 206 7.88 21.32 13.65
C ILE A 206 7.60 20.67 12.32
N GLU A 207 8.51 19.90 11.76
CA GLU A 207 8.27 19.13 10.53
C GLU A 207 7.09 18.16 10.70
N ARG A 208 7.02 17.45 11.82
CA ARG A 208 5.90 16.56 12.12
C ARG A 208 4.58 17.32 12.21
N PHE A 209 4.54 18.46 12.89
CA PHE A 209 3.38 19.32 12.94
C PHE A 209 2.95 19.78 11.54
N CYS A 210 3.87 20.32 10.74
CA CYS A 210 3.58 20.72 9.37
C CYS A 210 3.05 19.56 8.51
N ASN A 211 3.63 18.36 8.67
CA ASN A 211 3.18 17.15 7.99
C ASN A 211 1.76 16.73 8.39
N LEU A 212 1.39 16.87 9.66
CA LEU A 212 0.03 16.61 10.14
C LEU A 212 -0.94 17.68 9.64
N PHE A 213 -0.55 18.95 9.75
CA PHE A 213 -1.38 20.09 9.35
C PHE A 213 -1.78 20.01 7.86
N LYS A 214 -0.83 19.69 6.99
CA LYS A 214 -1.08 19.47 5.54
C LYS A 214 -2.09 18.37 5.26
N LYS A 215 -2.35 17.46 6.21
CA LYS A 215 -3.30 16.37 6.04
C LYS A 215 -4.72 16.70 6.50
N ILE A 216 -4.91 17.84 7.17
CA ILE A 216 -6.24 18.25 7.67
C ILE A 216 -7.28 18.32 6.54
N PRO A 217 -7.06 19.08 5.44
CA PRO A 217 -8.06 19.16 4.38
C PRO A 217 -8.37 17.79 3.79
N THR A 218 -7.34 16.99 3.54
CA THR A 218 -7.51 15.66 2.99
C THR A 218 -8.28 14.74 3.94
N PHE A 219 -8.00 14.80 5.24
CA PHE A 219 -8.73 14.04 6.24
C PHE A 219 -10.23 14.35 6.21
N PHE A 220 -10.60 15.63 6.19
CA PHE A 220 -12.02 16.02 6.15
C PHE A 220 -12.69 15.63 4.82
N ILE A 221 -12.04 15.87 3.69
CA ILE A 221 -12.57 15.52 2.37
C ILE A 221 -12.82 14.00 2.26
N TYR A 222 -11.93 13.18 2.79
CA TYR A 222 -12.02 11.72 2.63
C TYR A 222 -12.88 11.02 3.69
N ASN A 223 -13.14 11.63 4.85
CA ASN A 223 -13.89 10.99 5.92
C ASN A 223 -15.31 11.53 6.12
N TYR A 224 -15.63 12.70 5.58
CA TYR A 224 -16.92 13.34 5.84
C TYR A 224 -17.61 13.77 4.56
N ASN A 225 -18.73 13.14 4.25
CA ASN A 225 -19.55 13.44 3.07
C ASN A 225 -19.99 14.91 3.01
N LEU A 226 -20.11 15.58 4.17
CA LEU A 226 -20.40 17.02 4.25
C LEU A 226 -19.40 17.87 3.47
N PHE A 227 -18.14 17.46 3.41
CA PHE A 227 -17.08 18.17 2.65
C PHE A 227 -16.90 17.60 1.25
N THR A 228 -17.04 16.29 1.08
CA THR A 228 -16.84 15.63 -0.22
C THR A 228 -17.98 15.91 -1.18
N TYR A 229 -19.22 15.90 -0.70
CA TYR A 229 -20.40 16.07 -1.54
C TYR A 229 -20.43 17.44 -2.26
N PRO A 230 -20.27 18.61 -1.59
CA PRO A 230 -20.22 19.90 -2.26
C PRO A 230 -19.06 20.00 -3.26
N LEU A 231 -17.91 19.40 -2.94
CA LEU A 231 -16.74 19.41 -3.82
C LEU A 231 -17.01 18.61 -5.11
N ILE A 232 -17.54 17.39 -5.00
CA ILE A 232 -17.90 16.58 -6.17
C ILE A 232 -19.02 17.24 -6.97
N TYR A 233 -20.01 17.83 -6.28
CA TYR A 233 -21.09 18.54 -6.94
C TYR A 233 -20.59 19.77 -7.74
N GLY A 234 -19.71 20.57 -7.14
CA GLY A 234 -19.06 21.69 -7.82
C GLY A 234 -18.25 21.26 -9.04
N ILE A 235 -17.47 20.18 -8.91
CA ILE A 235 -16.73 19.60 -10.04
C ILE A 235 -17.69 19.09 -11.12
N SER A 236 -18.81 18.49 -10.75
CA SER A 236 -19.84 18.04 -11.69
C SER A 236 -20.42 19.19 -12.51
N ILE A 237 -20.71 20.33 -11.89
CA ILE A 237 -21.16 21.55 -12.60
C ILE A 237 -20.05 22.01 -13.55
N LEU A 238 -18.82 22.13 -13.08
CA LEU A 238 -17.69 22.59 -13.91
C LEU A 238 -17.40 21.62 -15.06
N ASN A 239 -17.57 20.32 -14.87
CA ASN A 239 -17.43 19.31 -15.92
C ASN A 239 -18.44 19.50 -17.04
N HIS A 240 -19.65 20.02 -16.74
CA HIS A 240 -20.64 20.34 -17.76
C HIS A 240 -20.12 21.43 -18.75
N PHE A 241 -19.37 22.39 -18.24
CA PHE A 241 -18.77 23.46 -19.05
C PHE A 241 -17.40 23.07 -19.64
N ASN A 242 -16.64 22.28 -18.94
CA ASN A 242 -15.31 21.83 -19.38
C ASN A 242 -15.05 20.37 -18.99
N LYS A 243 -15.18 19.47 -19.95
CA LYS A 243 -14.99 18.01 -19.75
C LYS A 243 -13.60 17.59 -19.21
N LYS A 244 -12.61 18.50 -19.22
CA LYS A 244 -11.29 18.25 -18.58
C LYS A 244 -11.35 18.35 -17.07
N ILE A 245 -12.39 19.02 -16.52
CA ILE A 245 -12.59 19.16 -15.09
C ILE A 245 -13.45 17.99 -14.62
N ASN A 246 -12.86 16.97 -14.09
CA ASN A 246 -13.56 15.76 -13.63
C ASN A 246 -13.15 15.37 -12.20
N THR A 247 -13.84 14.42 -11.62
CA THR A 247 -13.60 13.94 -10.25
C THR A 247 -12.20 13.36 -10.05
N GLY A 248 -11.49 13.00 -11.12
CA GLY A 248 -10.08 12.61 -11.09
C GLY A 248 -9.17 13.72 -10.57
N LEU A 249 -9.56 15.01 -10.67
CA LEU A 249 -8.79 16.13 -10.11
C LEU A 249 -8.68 16.02 -8.59
N ILE A 250 -9.70 15.50 -7.89
CA ILE A 250 -9.64 15.30 -6.43
C ILE A 250 -8.62 14.22 -6.08
N THR A 251 -8.59 13.15 -6.86
CA THR A 251 -7.83 11.94 -6.55
C THR A 251 -6.43 11.95 -7.14
N ASN A 252 -6.26 12.47 -8.35
CA ASN A 252 -4.97 12.51 -9.04
C ASN A 252 -3.99 13.48 -8.38
N ASN A 253 -4.45 14.65 -7.94
CA ASN A 253 -3.60 15.61 -7.24
C ASN A 253 -3.09 15.08 -5.90
N TYR A 254 -3.87 14.23 -5.24
CA TYR A 254 -3.47 13.63 -3.98
C TYR A 254 -2.46 12.49 -4.15
N ARG A 255 -2.60 11.72 -5.23
CA ARG A 255 -1.74 10.57 -5.54
C ARG A 255 -0.59 10.87 -6.48
N GLN A 256 -0.51 12.06 -7.05
CA GLN A 256 0.68 12.44 -7.80
C GLN A 256 1.87 12.27 -6.86
N ILE A 257 2.60 11.19 -7.09
CA ILE A 257 3.94 11.04 -6.59
C ILE A 257 4.64 12.26 -7.14
N ASN A 258 4.91 13.20 -6.25
CA ASN A 258 5.63 14.41 -6.60
C ASN A 258 6.86 13.94 -7.37
N PRO A 259 7.05 14.26 -8.66
CA PRO A 259 8.24 13.89 -9.40
C PRO A 259 9.52 14.44 -8.75
N GLY A 260 9.38 15.41 -7.83
CA GLY A 260 10.41 15.90 -6.93
C GLY A 260 10.52 15.15 -5.60
N PHE A 261 10.15 13.87 -5.52
CA PHE A 261 10.39 13.05 -4.32
C PHE A 261 11.89 12.76 -4.22
N SER A 262 12.63 13.73 -3.67
CA SER A 262 14.06 13.56 -3.45
C SER A 262 14.29 12.50 -2.37
N HIS A 263 15.35 11.73 -2.52
CA HIS A 263 15.85 10.77 -1.53
C HIS A 263 15.88 11.37 -0.12
N ASP A 264 16.31 12.61 0.01
CA ASP A 264 16.45 13.32 1.28
C ASP A 264 15.12 13.53 2.03
N ASN A 265 14.00 13.52 1.31
CA ASN A 265 12.69 13.74 1.93
C ASN A 265 12.19 12.54 2.75
N TYR A 266 12.63 11.31 2.46
CA TYR A 266 12.19 10.13 3.20
C TYR A 266 13.30 9.42 3.96
N MET A 267 14.59 9.69 3.66
CA MET A 267 15.73 9.13 4.40
C MET A 267 15.91 9.89 5.71
N LYS A 268 14.98 9.70 6.61
CA LYS A 268 14.96 10.33 7.94
C LYS A 268 14.76 9.32 9.06
N GLN A 269 15.22 9.66 10.25
CA GLN A 269 14.86 8.97 11.47
C GLN A 269 13.46 9.44 11.93
N PRO A 270 12.56 8.54 12.37
CA PRO A 270 11.27 8.93 12.90
C PRO A 270 11.41 9.76 14.19
N SER A 271 10.58 10.80 14.33
CA SER A 271 10.46 11.56 15.58
C SER A 271 9.79 10.73 16.69
N TYR A 272 9.98 11.09 17.96
CA TYR A 272 9.30 10.43 19.06
C TYR A 272 7.76 10.51 18.98
N PRO A 273 7.16 11.65 18.58
CA PRO A 273 5.73 11.70 18.28
C PRO A 273 5.27 10.72 17.22
N LEU A 274 6.05 10.54 16.15
CA LEU A 274 5.75 9.57 15.11
C LEU A 274 5.85 8.14 15.64
N LEU A 275 6.91 7.79 16.34
CA LEU A 275 7.08 6.47 16.97
C LEU A 275 5.93 6.12 17.91
N LYS A 276 5.52 7.06 18.76
CA LYS A 276 4.35 6.87 19.62
C LYS A 276 3.08 6.58 18.81
N SER A 277 2.85 7.37 17.76
CA SER A 277 1.68 7.20 16.88
C SER A 277 1.69 5.84 16.19
N ILE A 278 2.85 5.35 15.73
CA ILE A 278 2.99 4.04 15.09
C ILE A 278 2.60 2.92 16.07
N LYS A 279 3.22 2.91 17.27
CA LYS A 279 3.02 1.88 18.29
C LYS A 279 1.55 1.79 18.72
N GLU A 280 0.95 2.92 19.07
CA GLU A 280 -0.45 2.97 19.50
C GLU A 280 -1.43 2.49 18.43
N ASN A 281 -1.14 2.75 17.15
CA ASN A 281 -2.05 2.36 16.07
C ASN A 281 -1.89 0.91 15.62
N ILE A 282 -0.74 0.30 15.78
CA ILE A 282 -0.59 -1.14 15.61
C ILE A 282 -1.51 -1.88 16.58
N ASP A 283 -1.46 -1.52 17.87
CA ASP A 283 -2.24 -2.17 18.92
C ASP A 283 -3.76 -1.98 18.74
N ASN A 284 -4.18 -0.78 18.29
CA ASN A 284 -5.59 -0.47 18.08
C ASN A 284 -6.17 -1.11 16.82
N HIS A 285 -5.38 -1.27 15.77
CA HIS A 285 -5.85 -1.80 14.48
C HIS A 285 -6.37 -3.22 14.60
N LEU A 286 -5.70 -4.07 15.37
CA LEU A 286 -6.09 -5.46 15.60
C LEU A 286 -7.52 -5.59 16.14
N LYS A 287 -8.03 -4.57 16.85
CA LYS A 287 -9.40 -4.54 17.37
C LYS A 287 -10.46 -4.16 16.35
N ILE A 288 -10.09 -3.42 15.30
CA ILE A 288 -11.03 -2.82 14.32
C ILE A 288 -11.16 -3.69 13.06
N GLU A 289 -10.17 -4.51 12.77
CA GLU A 289 -10.05 -5.27 11.52
C GLU A 289 -11.25 -6.17 11.25
N GLY A 290 -11.75 -6.88 12.27
CA GLY A 290 -12.88 -7.80 12.12
C GLY A 290 -14.20 -7.12 11.71
N ILE A 291 -14.49 -5.93 12.24
CA ILE A 291 -15.73 -5.19 11.93
C ILE A 291 -15.75 -4.74 10.45
N GLN A 292 -14.61 -4.34 9.94
CA GLN A 292 -14.50 -3.85 8.57
C GLN A 292 -14.54 -4.98 7.54
N ALA A 293 -14.03 -6.15 7.90
CA ALA A 293 -14.09 -7.34 7.05
C ALA A 293 -15.53 -7.74 6.72
N VAL A 294 -16.44 -7.72 7.71
CA VAL A 294 -17.86 -8.05 7.51
C VAL A 294 -18.53 -7.11 6.49
N LYS A 295 -18.29 -5.81 6.60
CA LYS A 295 -18.86 -4.82 5.67
C LYS A 295 -18.33 -5.00 4.25
N ASN A 296 -17.02 -5.22 4.12
CA ASN A 296 -16.41 -5.46 2.81
C ASN A 296 -16.99 -6.72 2.14
N ASN A 297 -17.14 -7.81 2.89
CA ASN A 297 -17.70 -9.05 2.35
C ASN A 297 -19.12 -8.86 1.81
N LYS A 298 -19.96 -8.10 2.50
CA LYS A 298 -21.31 -7.76 2.02
C LYS A 298 -21.25 -7.05 0.66
N TYR A 299 -20.46 -6.01 0.54
CA TYR A 299 -20.38 -5.24 -0.70
C TYR A 299 -19.73 -6.03 -1.84
N MET A 300 -18.74 -6.83 -1.52
CA MET A 300 -18.08 -7.64 -2.55
C MET A 300 -18.99 -8.73 -3.11
N SER A 301 -19.90 -9.30 -2.31
CA SER A 301 -20.90 -10.24 -2.81
C SER A 301 -21.89 -9.58 -3.79
N MET A 302 -22.23 -8.30 -3.58
CA MET A 302 -23.07 -7.53 -4.49
C MET A 302 -22.36 -7.22 -5.82
N LEU A 303 -21.06 -6.93 -5.79
CA LEU A 303 -20.25 -6.65 -6.98
C LEU A 303 -19.85 -7.91 -7.74
N SER A 304 -19.74 -9.06 -7.06
CA SER A 304 -19.12 -10.26 -7.63
C SER A 304 -19.82 -10.78 -8.90
N ASN A 305 -21.13 -10.68 -9.00
CA ASN A 305 -21.88 -11.14 -10.17
C ASN A 305 -21.68 -10.23 -11.38
N THR A 306 -21.70 -8.92 -11.18
CA THR A 306 -21.49 -7.91 -12.21
C THR A 306 -20.07 -7.92 -12.73
N ILE A 307 -19.10 -8.01 -11.83
CA ILE A 307 -17.68 -7.98 -12.15
C ILE A 307 -17.25 -9.24 -12.89
N LYS A 308 -17.74 -10.42 -12.54
CA LYS A 308 -17.42 -11.69 -13.21
C LYS A 308 -17.76 -11.69 -14.70
N ASN A 309 -18.79 -10.98 -15.12
CA ASN A 309 -19.25 -11.00 -16.51
C ASN A 309 -18.52 -9.98 -17.40
N ASN A 310 -18.07 -8.86 -16.84
CA ASN A 310 -17.56 -7.73 -17.61
C ASN A 310 -16.12 -7.34 -17.30
N TYR A 311 -15.58 -7.76 -16.14
CA TYR A 311 -14.28 -7.35 -15.64
C TYR A 311 -13.55 -8.54 -15.04
N TYR A 312 -12.24 -8.53 -15.09
CA TYR A 312 -11.43 -9.53 -14.39
C TYR A 312 -11.14 -9.03 -12.98
N PRO A 313 -11.89 -9.52 -11.96
CA PRO A 313 -11.52 -9.25 -10.58
C PRO A 313 -10.20 -9.95 -10.32
N TRP A 314 -9.22 -9.21 -9.87
CA TRP A 314 -7.96 -9.77 -9.44
C TRP A 314 -8.07 -10.53 -8.15
N TYR A 315 -9.25 -11.11 -7.88
CA TYR A 315 -9.48 -11.74 -6.67
C TYR A 315 -10.47 -12.88 -6.80
N SER A 316 -10.01 -14.01 -6.38
CA SER A 316 -10.84 -15.20 -6.22
C SER A 316 -10.56 -15.78 -4.84
N GLY A 317 -11.55 -15.79 -3.97
CA GLY A 317 -11.44 -16.44 -2.68
C GLY A 317 -12.40 -15.89 -1.64
N ASN A 318 -12.91 -16.80 -0.80
CA ASN A 318 -13.96 -16.53 0.20
C ASN A 318 -13.48 -15.75 1.44
N ASN A 319 -12.19 -15.42 1.56
CA ASN A 319 -11.61 -14.73 2.72
C ASN A 319 -11.07 -13.37 2.34
N LEU A 320 -11.97 -12.40 2.26
CA LEU A 320 -11.71 -11.05 1.80
C LEU A 320 -11.52 -10.09 2.96
N LEU A 321 -10.31 -10.00 3.41
CA LEU A 321 -9.83 -8.86 4.20
C LEU A 321 -9.31 -7.74 3.26
N THR A 322 -10.06 -7.42 2.20
CA THR A 322 -9.62 -6.43 1.26
C THR A 322 -9.91 -5.03 1.75
N ASN A 323 -8.87 -4.28 1.95
CA ASN A 323 -8.93 -2.85 2.19
C ASN A 323 -8.91 -2.05 0.87
N TYR A 324 -8.77 -2.74 -0.27
CA TYR A 324 -8.54 -2.14 -1.57
C TYR A 324 -9.52 -2.71 -2.60
N ASN A 325 -10.25 -1.82 -3.21
CA ASN A 325 -11.22 -2.15 -4.25
C ASN A 325 -10.58 -1.86 -5.59
N THR A 326 -9.80 -2.80 -6.06
CA THR A 326 -9.14 -2.69 -7.35
C THR A 326 -9.78 -3.64 -8.33
N ILE A 327 -10.21 -3.11 -9.47
CA ILE A 327 -10.74 -3.89 -10.59
C ILE A 327 -9.75 -3.77 -11.74
N TYR A 328 -9.36 -4.92 -12.28
CA TYR A 328 -8.64 -5.01 -13.53
C TYR A 328 -9.63 -5.02 -14.70
N MET A 329 -9.36 -4.20 -15.70
CA MET A 329 -10.18 -4.13 -16.92
C MET A 329 -9.30 -4.27 -18.17
N THR A 330 -9.86 -4.86 -19.22
CA THR A 330 -9.20 -4.88 -20.54
C THR A 330 -9.16 -3.47 -21.15
N SER A 331 -8.17 -3.18 -21.96
CA SER A 331 -7.92 -1.84 -22.51
C SER A 331 -9.12 -1.20 -23.23
N ASN A 332 -9.88 -2.00 -24.00
CA ASN A 332 -11.03 -1.48 -24.75
C ASN A 332 -12.21 -1.08 -23.84
N LYS A 333 -12.39 -1.76 -22.72
CA LYS A 333 -13.46 -1.45 -21.76
C LYS A 333 -13.08 -0.32 -20.80
N ILE A 334 -11.79 -0.14 -20.52
CA ILE A 334 -11.31 0.87 -19.57
C ILE A 334 -11.72 2.28 -19.97
N ASN A 335 -11.48 2.68 -21.21
CA ASN A 335 -11.76 4.04 -21.65
C ASN A 335 -13.27 4.33 -21.62
N ASN A 336 -14.09 3.36 -22.03
CA ASN A 336 -15.53 3.49 -21.95
C ASN A 336 -16.00 3.60 -20.49
N PHE A 337 -15.50 2.74 -19.62
CA PHE A 337 -15.80 2.77 -18.18
C PHE A 337 -15.39 4.07 -17.52
N VAL A 338 -14.18 4.58 -17.82
CA VAL A 338 -13.69 5.88 -17.33
C VAL A 338 -14.64 7.00 -17.76
N ASN A 339 -15.10 6.98 -19.02
CA ASN A 339 -16.06 7.98 -19.52
C ASN A 339 -17.40 7.88 -18.79
N ILE A 340 -17.97 6.69 -18.64
CA ILE A 340 -19.22 6.46 -17.90
C ILE A 340 -19.08 6.95 -16.45
N CYS A 341 -18.01 6.61 -15.76
CA CYS A 341 -17.78 7.06 -14.39
C CYS A 341 -17.68 8.59 -14.29
N ASN A 342 -16.98 9.23 -15.22
CA ASN A 342 -16.89 10.69 -15.26
C ASN A 342 -18.25 11.34 -15.51
N GLU A 343 -19.06 10.82 -16.43
CA GLU A 343 -20.41 11.32 -16.73
C GLU A 343 -21.36 11.11 -15.55
N LYS A 344 -21.21 10.02 -14.80
CA LYS A 344 -22.04 9.68 -13.64
C LYS A 344 -21.47 10.24 -12.32
N ASN A 345 -20.42 11.02 -12.36
CA ASN A 345 -19.76 11.60 -11.19
C ASN A 345 -19.29 10.56 -10.15
N VAL A 346 -18.80 9.44 -10.63
CA VAL A 346 -18.16 8.42 -9.79
C VAL A 346 -16.68 8.71 -9.69
N CYS A 347 -16.21 8.93 -8.47
CA CYS A 347 -14.80 9.17 -8.21
C CYS A 347 -14.00 7.86 -8.33
N MET A 348 -13.12 7.80 -9.31
CA MET A 348 -12.23 6.65 -9.52
C MET A 348 -10.82 7.09 -9.88
N ILE A 349 -9.86 6.17 -9.77
CA ILE A 349 -8.46 6.43 -10.13
C ILE A 349 -7.99 5.37 -11.11
N LYS A 350 -7.50 5.81 -12.28
CA LYS A 350 -6.67 4.98 -13.15
C LYS A 350 -5.28 4.91 -12.55
N ASN A 351 -4.72 3.70 -12.45
CA ASN A 351 -3.48 3.40 -11.73
C ASN A 351 -2.37 4.48 -11.86
N PRO A 352 -2.08 5.24 -10.80
CA PRO A 352 -1.00 6.21 -10.83
C PRO A 352 0.29 5.72 -10.17
N THR A 353 0.25 4.60 -9.44
CA THR A 353 1.27 4.28 -8.44
C THR A 353 2.04 2.99 -8.69
N TYR A 354 1.44 2.03 -9.41
CA TYR A 354 2.11 0.77 -9.72
C TYR A 354 2.78 0.83 -11.07
N LYS A 355 3.98 0.30 -11.12
CA LYS A 355 4.78 0.17 -12.34
C LYS A 355 5.19 -1.29 -12.52
N SER A 356 5.25 -1.69 -13.78
CA SER A 356 5.80 -2.99 -14.16
C SER A 356 7.32 -2.99 -14.03
N LEU A 357 7.85 -4.11 -13.61
CA LEU A 357 9.28 -4.43 -13.73
C LEU A 357 9.63 -5.10 -15.08
N SER A 358 8.62 -5.58 -15.82
CA SER A 358 8.80 -6.18 -17.13
C SER A 358 7.73 -5.73 -18.11
N LYS A 359 8.02 -5.73 -19.41
CA LYS A 359 7.07 -5.37 -20.48
C LYS A 359 5.79 -6.22 -20.45
N LYS A 360 5.88 -7.47 -20.01
CA LYS A 360 4.73 -8.39 -19.90
C LYS A 360 3.63 -7.84 -18.99
N HIS A 361 3.98 -7.06 -17.96
CA HIS A 361 3.02 -6.49 -17.01
C HIS A 361 2.59 -5.06 -17.31
N ASP A 362 3.11 -4.43 -18.37
CA ASP A 362 2.73 -3.07 -18.74
C ASP A 362 1.24 -2.93 -19.02
N ILE A 363 0.64 -3.93 -19.68
CA ILE A 363 -0.80 -3.98 -19.95
C ILE A 363 -1.59 -4.01 -18.64
N LEU A 364 -1.13 -4.80 -17.66
CA LEU A 364 -1.76 -4.89 -16.34
C LEU A 364 -1.71 -3.54 -15.63
N CYS A 365 -0.55 -2.89 -15.60
CA CYS A 365 -0.38 -1.58 -14.99
C CYS A 365 -1.31 -0.52 -15.62
N ASN A 366 -1.38 -0.51 -16.95
CA ASN A 366 -2.17 0.47 -17.69
C ASN A 366 -3.67 0.27 -17.55
N ASN A 367 -4.10 -0.95 -17.22
CA ASN A 367 -5.50 -1.36 -17.13
C ASN A 367 -6.02 -1.45 -15.69
N LEU A 368 -5.25 -0.99 -14.71
CA LEU A 368 -5.61 -1.04 -13.31
C LEU A 368 -6.44 0.19 -12.93
N ILE A 369 -7.62 -0.05 -12.35
CA ILE A 369 -8.52 1.00 -11.86
C ILE A 369 -8.82 0.79 -10.38
N TYR A 370 -8.87 1.88 -9.63
CA TYR A 370 -9.32 1.93 -8.25
C TYR A 370 -10.73 2.48 -8.18
N LEU A 371 -11.65 1.69 -7.66
CA LEU A 371 -13.02 2.12 -7.39
C LEU A 371 -13.12 2.90 -6.07
N PRO A 372 -14.24 3.62 -5.85
CA PRO A 372 -14.57 4.20 -4.55
C PRO A 372 -14.47 3.16 -3.43
N SER A 373 -13.98 3.59 -2.26
CA SER A 373 -13.82 2.68 -1.13
C SER A 373 -15.16 2.13 -0.66
N LEU A 374 -15.32 0.81 -0.68
CA LEU A 374 -16.56 0.14 -0.26
C LEU A 374 -16.93 0.44 1.20
N ASN A 375 -15.94 0.76 2.03
CA ASN A 375 -16.17 1.07 3.45
C ASN A 375 -16.94 2.37 3.67
N THR A 376 -16.94 3.27 2.69
CA THR A 376 -17.60 4.58 2.77
C THR A 376 -18.91 4.63 2.03
N LEU A 377 -19.19 3.66 1.16
CA LEU A 377 -20.45 3.58 0.44
C LEU A 377 -21.58 3.11 1.37
N ASN A 378 -22.74 3.72 1.24
CA ASN A 378 -23.99 3.20 1.77
C ASN A 378 -24.67 2.27 0.74
N ASP A 379 -25.72 1.56 1.16
CA ASP A 379 -26.39 0.57 0.30
C ASP A 379 -26.99 1.17 -0.99
N LYS A 380 -27.44 2.45 -0.95
CA LYS A 380 -28.00 3.13 -2.14
C LYS A 380 -26.87 3.49 -3.13
N GLU A 381 -25.76 3.98 -2.62
CA GLU A 381 -24.59 4.31 -3.45
C GLU A 381 -23.97 3.03 -4.05
N MET A 382 -23.95 1.93 -3.30
CA MET A 382 -23.48 0.66 -3.79
C MET A 382 -24.37 0.10 -4.90
N ASN A 383 -25.69 0.09 -4.72
CA ASN A 383 -26.63 -0.33 -5.77
C ASN A 383 -26.50 0.53 -7.03
N TYR A 384 -26.22 1.80 -6.88
CA TYR A 384 -26.00 2.71 -8.00
C TYR A 384 -24.67 2.41 -8.72
N LEU A 385 -23.60 2.13 -7.97
CA LEU A 385 -22.32 1.72 -8.54
C LEU A 385 -22.46 0.42 -9.33
N VAL A 386 -23.16 -0.59 -8.79
CA VAL A 386 -23.43 -1.85 -9.48
C VAL A 386 -24.15 -1.59 -10.82
N LYS A 387 -25.19 -0.76 -10.83
CA LYS A 387 -25.89 -0.39 -12.08
C LYS A 387 -25.00 0.29 -13.11
N ILE A 388 -24.02 1.07 -12.68
CA ILE A 388 -23.06 1.71 -13.60
C ILE A 388 -22.10 0.67 -14.19
N LEU A 389 -21.73 -0.32 -13.40
CA LEU A 389 -20.83 -1.40 -13.81
C LEU A 389 -21.50 -2.43 -14.73
N ASP A 390 -22.84 -2.54 -14.67
CA ASP A 390 -23.63 -3.46 -15.53
C ASP A 390 -23.86 -2.89 -16.94
N ASN A 391 -23.72 -1.58 -17.15
CA ASN A 391 -23.85 -0.93 -18.45
C ASN A 391 -22.49 -0.82 -19.15
#